data_aa906db779f6c2fa83fca9ff293877a7
#
_entry.id   aa906db779f6c2fa83fca9ff293877a7
#
_cell.length_a   1.000
_cell.length_b   1.000
_cell.length_c   1.000
_cell.angle_alpha   90.00
_cell.angle_beta   90.00
_cell.angle_gamma   90.00
#
_symmetry.space_group_name_H-M   'P 1'
#
loop_
_entity.id
_entity.type
_entity.pdbx_description
1 polymer ?
#
loop_
_entity_poly.entity_id
_entity_poly.type
_entity_poly.pdbx_seq_one_letter_code
_entity_poly.pdbx_strand_id
1 'polypeptide(L)'
;MWVLIQKNSSLNSKNQQLVQKIENGTVIDHISQGIGLPIYELLHKRIGLDPKKTRTVILTSTESKKYGKKDLIKIENTYPTKSEIDLIAILASTATIVTIKNWEVVEKYKAEIPDLVPEGILKCPNQACITYDGHEPVKAKFRVNRVDDTISLQCLYCGRNLEGSILQYLE
;
A
#
# COMPACT_ATOMS: atom_id res chain seq x y z
N MET A 1 -31.71 -26.36 -24.08
CA MET A 1 -30.95 -26.15 -25.31
C MET A 1 -29.63 -25.49 -24.96
N TRP A 2 -28.55 -26.28 -24.89
CA TRP A 2 -27.22 -25.80 -24.51
C TRP A 2 -26.50 -25.36 -25.76
N VAL A 3 -26.10 -24.10 -25.81
CA VAL A 3 -25.28 -23.56 -26.93
C VAL A 3 -23.82 -23.93 -26.67
N LEU A 4 -23.29 -24.80 -27.49
CA LEU A 4 -21.86 -25.11 -27.54
C LEU A 4 -21.10 -23.93 -28.11
N ILE A 5 -20.32 -23.27 -27.25
CA ILE A 5 -19.34 -22.26 -27.68
C ILE A 5 -18.15 -23.00 -28.28
N GLN A 6 -17.95 -22.85 -29.58
CA GLN A 6 -16.80 -23.41 -30.29
C GLN A 6 -15.50 -22.81 -29.74
N LYS A 7 -14.58 -23.67 -29.34
CA LYS A 7 -13.19 -23.31 -29.00
C LYS A 7 -12.47 -22.89 -30.31
N ASN A 8 -12.24 -21.59 -30.47
CA ASN A 8 -11.21 -21.13 -31.39
C ASN A 8 -9.82 -21.39 -30.78
N SER A 9 -9.19 -22.44 -31.24
CA SER A 9 -7.81 -22.81 -30.95
C SER A 9 -6.85 -22.01 -31.83
N SER A 10 -6.38 -20.88 -31.35
CA SER A 10 -5.06 -20.33 -31.70
C SER A 10 -4.69 -19.22 -30.70
N LEU A 11 -4.44 -19.60 -29.45
CA LEU A 11 -3.84 -18.71 -28.47
C LEU A 11 -2.33 -18.91 -28.50
N ASN A 12 -1.65 -17.99 -29.17
CA ASN A 12 -0.22 -17.79 -29.04
C ASN A 12 0.11 -17.45 -27.59
N SER A 13 0.54 -18.44 -26.81
CA SER A 13 0.85 -18.35 -25.38
C SER A 13 2.22 -17.72 -25.12
N LYS A 14 2.45 -16.46 -25.55
CA LYS A 14 3.61 -15.69 -25.11
C LYS A 14 3.17 -14.22 -24.93
N ASN A 15 3.18 -13.76 -23.69
CA ASN A 15 2.96 -12.37 -23.26
C ASN A 15 1.51 -11.85 -23.22
N GLN A 16 0.58 -12.58 -22.65
CA GLN A 16 -0.64 -11.93 -22.17
C GLN A 16 -0.28 -11.10 -20.93
N GLN A 17 -0.22 -9.76 -21.07
CA GLN A 17 -0.22 -8.87 -19.91
C GLN A 17 -1.56 -9.05 -19.22
N LEU A 18 -1.53 -9.60 -17.99
CA LEU A 18 -2.72 -9.80 -17.16
C LEU A 18 -3.51 -8.51 -16.94
N VAL A 19 -2.89 -7.34 -17.13
CA VAL A 19 -3.51 -6.04 -16.93
C VAL A 19 -2.96 -5.03 -17.92
N GLN A 20 -3.84 -4.22 -18.50
CA GLN A 20 -3.49 -3.12 -19.37
C GLN A 20 -2.56 -2.10 -18.72
N LYS A 21 -1.75 -1.43 -19.51
CA LYS A 21 -0.98 -0.26 -19.07
C LYS A 21 -1.93 0.85 -18.64
N ILE A 22 -1.47 1.73 -17.77
CA ILE A 22 -2.18 2.96 -17.42
C ILE A 22 -1.47 4.14 -18.07
N GLU A 23 -2.24 5.15 -18.46
CA GLU A 23 -1.70 6.36 -19.07
C GLU A 23 -1.03 7.26 -18.03
N ASN A 24 -1.74 7.53 -16.95
CA ASN A 24 -1.30 8.37 -15.86
C ASN A 24 -1.62 7.69 -14.52
N GLY A 25 -0.78 7.84 -13.53
CA GLY A 25 -1.03 7.33 -12.18
C GLY A 25 0.17 6.64 -11.56
N THR A 26 -0.11 5.78 -10.58
CA THR A 26 0.91 5.09 -9.80
C THR A 26 0.74 3.58 -9.90
N VAL A 27 1.86 2.88 -10.03
CA VAL A 27 1.94 1.43 -9.87
C VAL A 27 2.78 1.13 -8.64
N ILE A 28 2.23 0.35 -7.72
CA ILE A 28 2.94 -0.18 -6.56
C ILE A 28 3.21 -1.65 -6.86
N ASP A 29 4.46 -1.96 -7.10
CA ASP A 29 4.93 -3.30 -7.48
C ASP A 29 5.77 -3.94 -6.37
N HIS A 30 6.04 -5.23 -6.48
CA HIS A 30 6.84 -6.00 -5.51
C HIS A 30 6.30 -5.98 -4.08
N ILE A 31 4.97 -5.84 -3.94
CA ILE A 31 4.29 -5.97 -2.66
C ILE A 31 4.35 -7.44 -2.23
N SER A 32 4.65 -7.70 -0.97
CA SER A 32 4.60 -9.04 -0.39
C SER A 32 3.22 -9.66 -0.57
N GLN A 33 3.17 -10.96 -0.86
CA GLN A 33 1.92 -11.68 -1.09
C GLN A 33 0.93 -11.48 0.08
N GLY A 34 -0.32 -11.14 -0.24
CA GLY A 34 -1.39 -10.92 0.75
C GLY A 34 -1.45 -9.51 1.33
N ILE A 35 -0.49 -8.61 1.01
CA ILE A 35 -0.44 -7.24 1.54
C ILE A 35 -1.06 -6.21 0.57
N GLY A 36 -1.37 -6.61 -0.66
CA GLY A 36 -1.96 -5.70 -1.64
C GLY A 36 -3.30 -5.11 -1.21
N LEU A 37 -4.21 -5.92 -0.67
CA LEU A 37 -5.50 -5.43 -0.15
C LEU A 37 -5.34 -4.50 1.05
N PRO A 38 -4.56 -4.83 2.10
CA PRO A 38 -4.21 -3.89 3.17
C PRO A 38 -3.68 -2.53 2.69
N ILE A 39 -2.79 -2.52 1.69
CA ILE A 39 -2.29 -1.26 1.10
C ILE A 39 -3.42 -0.50 0.38
N TYR A 40 -4.27 -1.18 -0.37
CA TYR A 40 -5.42 -0.55 -0.99
C TYR A 40 -6.35 0.10 0.04
N GLU A 41 -6.66 -0.59 1.14
CA GLU A 41 -7.48 -0.05 2.24
C GLU A 41 -6.84 1.18 2.89
N LEU A 42 -5.52 1.16 3.09
CA LEU A 42 -4.76 2.31 3.58
C LEU A 42 -4.92 3.50 2.65
N LEU A 43 -4.70 3.32 1.36
CA LEU A 43 -4.82 4.38 0.36
C LEU A 43 -6.26 4.87 0.24
N HIS A 44 -7.24 3.98 0.30
CA HIS A 44 -8.66 4.35 0.30
C HIS A 44 -9.01 5.27 1.48
N LYS A 45 -8.56 4.94 2.68
CA LYS A 45 -8.81 5.74 3.89
C LYS A 45 -8.05 7.07 3.87
N ARG A 46 -6.79 7.08 3.40
CA ARG A 46 -5.90 8.25 3.49
C ARG A 46 -6.09 9.25 2.35
N ILE A 47 -6.24 8.77 1.13
CA ILE A 47 -6.34 9.61 -0.08
C ILE A 47 -7.80 9.82 -0.47
N GLY A 48 -8.73 9.05 0.12
CA GLY A 48 -10.15 9.10 -0.25
C GLY A 48 -10.38 8.54 -1.65
N LEU A 49 -9.70 7.46 -2.01
CA LEU A 49 -9.93 6.81 -3.30
C LEU A 49 -11.40 6.43 -3.44
N ASP A 50 -12.09 7.05 -4.39
CA ASP A 50 -13.47 6.70 -4.72
C ASP A 50 -13.48 5.59 -5.79
N PRO A 51 -13.92 4.35 -5.46
CA PRO A 51 -13.95 3.25 -6.42
C PRO A 51 -14.85 3.52 -7.63
N LYS A 52 -15.74 4.49 -7.53
CA LYS A 52 -16.62 4.89 -8.65
C LYS A 52 -15.94 5.86 -9.62
N LYS A 53 -14.89 6.55 -9.17
CA LYS A 53 -14.19 7.58 -9.95
C LYS A 53 -12.76 7.20 -10.32
N THR A 54 -12.11 6.39 -9.47
CA THR A 54 -10.71 6.02 -9.66
C THR A 54 -10.61 4.57 -10.09
N ARG A 55 -10.14 4.34 -11.31
CA ARG A 55 -9.87 2.99 -11.79
C ARG A 55 -8.66 2.42 -11.05
N THR A 56 -8.90 1.37 -10.28
CA THR A 56 -7.86 0.68 -9.53
C THR A 56 -7.85 -0.80 -9.91
N VAL A 57 -6.67 -1.35 -10.11
CA VAL A 57 -6.47 -2.76 -10.37
C VAL A 57 -5.56 -3.32 -9.30
N ILE A 58 -6.01 -4.38 -8.65
CA ILE A 58 -5.24 -5.11 -7.65
C ILE A 58 -5.03 -6.53 -8.17
N LEU A 59 -3.79 -6.93 -8.29
CA LEU A 59 -3.42 -8.31 -8.59
C LEU A 59 -2.78 -8.91 -7.36
N THR A 60 -3.30 -10.02 -6.93
CA THR A 60 -2.76 -10.78 -5.80
C THR A 60 -2.10 -12.07 -6.27
N SER A 61 -1.05 -12.48 -5.59
CA SER A 61 -0.37 -13.77 -5.84
C SER A 61 0.13 -13.96 -7.26
N THR A 62 0.55 -12.88 -7.94
CA THR A 62 1.14 -12.97 -9.28
C THR A 62 2.55 -13.53 -9.21
N GLU A 63 2.97 -14.24 -10.27
CA GLU A 63 4.32 -14.80 -10.34
C GLU A 63 5.39 -13.70 -10.39
N SER A 64 6.45 -13.90 -9.64
CA SER A 64 7.61 -13.03 -9.57
C SER A 64 8.90 -13.84 -9.66
N LYS A 65 9.76 -13.50 -10.61
CA LYS A 65 11.08 -14.16 -10.74
C LYS A 65 11.96 -13.98 -9.50
N LYS A 66 11.78 -12.89 -8.75
CA LYS A 66 12.62 -12.54 -7.60
C LYS A 66 12.05 -13.02 -6.27
N TYR A 67 10.71 -13.00 -6.12
CA TYR A 67 10.04 -13.22 -4.82
C TYR A 67 9.11 -14.43 -4.83
N GLY A 68 9.11 -15.25 -5.90
CA GLY A 68 8.16 -16.34 -6.09
C GLY A 68 6.76 -15.80 -6.41
N LYS A 69 6.08 -15.22 -5.44
CA LYS A 69 4.78 -14.55 -5.64
C LYS A 69 4.81 -13.15 -5.06
N LYS A 70 4.07 -12.25 -5.70
CA LYS A 70 3.94 -10.85 -5.29
C LYS A 70 2.53 -10.34 -5.56
N ASP A 71 2.17 -9.27 -4.89
CA ASP A 71 0.99 -8.46 -5.22
C ASP A 71 1.40 -7.20 -6.00
N LEU A 72 0.45 -6.63 -6.72
CA LEU A 72 0.63 -5.41 -7.51
C LEU A 72 -0.64 -4.59 -7.47
N ILE A 73 -0.50 -3.26 -7.34
CA ILE A 73 -1.62 -2.31 -7.40
C ILE A 73 -1.33 -1.29 -8.49
N LYS A 74 -2.33 -0.99 -9.32
CA LYS A 74 -2.30 0.12 -10.29
C LYS A 74 -3.46 1.06 -9.96
N ILE A 75 -3.17 2.35 -9.85
CA ILE A 75 -4.15 3.38 -9.53
C ILE A 75 -4.04 4.48 -10.58
N GLU A 76 -5.10 4.66 -11.35
CA GLU A 76 -5.12 5.71 -12.38
C GLU A 76 -5.31 7.09 -11.76
N ASN A 77 -4.62 8.09 -12.33
CA ASN A 77 -4.72 9.51 -12.00
C ASN A 77 -4.52 9.83 -10.51
N THR A 78 -3.79 8.99 -9.78
CA THR A 78 -3.54 9.15 -8.36
C THR A 78 -2.07 8.99 -8.06
N TYR A 79 -1.54 9.92 -7.24
CA TYR A 79 -0.15 9.97 -6.83
C TYR A 79 -0.07 10.06 -5.32
N PRO A 80 0.31 8.98 -4.60
CA PRO A 80 0.48 9.00 -3.16
C PRO A 80 1.54 10.02 -2.73
N THR A 81 1.26 10.70 -1.63
CA THR A 81 2.23 11.62 -1.01
C THR A 81 3.35 10.84 -0.30
N LYS A 82 4.39 11.56 0.15
CA LYS A 82 5.48 10.95 0.92
C LYS A 82 4.97 10.20 2.14
N SER A 83 3.97 10.73 2.86
CA SER A 83 3.39 10.10 4.05
C SER A 83 2.71 8.77 3.74
N GLU A 84 1.96 8.68 2.64
CA GLU A 84 1.34 7.41 2.22
C GLU A 84 2.40 6.40 1.76
N ILE A 85 3.45 6.86 1.07
CA ILE A 85 4.56 6.00 0.64
C ILE A 85 5.31 5.44 1.85
N ASP A 86 5.53 6.25 2.88
CA ASP A 86 6.16 5.80 4.13
C ASP A 86 5.34 4.71 4.83
N LEU A 87 4.00 4.85 4.84
CA LEU A 87 3.11 3.82 5.37
C LEU A 87 3.11 2.53 4.51
N ILE A 88 3.15 2.68 3.19
CA ILE A 88 3.31 1.54 2.28
C ILE A 88 4.61 0.80 2.58
N ALA A 89 5.72 1.53 2.81
CA ALA A 89 7.01 0.94 3.14
C ALA A 89 7.00 0.14 4.45
N ILE A 90 6.24 0.61 5.45
CA ILE A 90 6.06 -0.11 6.73
C ILE A 90 5.29 -1.42 6.50
N LEU A 91 4.25 -1.41 5.66
CA LEU A 91 3.45 -2.60 5.35
C LEU A 91 4.18 -3.57 4.40
N ALA A 92 4.94 -3.04 3.45
CA ALA A 92 5.63 -3.80 2.41
C ALA A 92 7.00 -3.19 2.09
N SER A 93 8.02 -3.54 2.85
CA SER A 93 9.39 -3.03 2.71
C SER A 93 10.04 -3.36 1.35
N THR A 94 9.47 -4.30 0.60
CA THR A 94 9.92 -4.67 -0.75
C THR A 94 9.26 -3.85 -1.85
N ALA A 95 8.24 -3.05 -1.52
CA ALA A 95 7.44 -2.32 -2.49
C ALA A 95 8.29 -1.35 -3.33
N THR A 96 7.94 -1.28 -4.59
CA THR A 96 8.52 -0.34 -5.56
C THR A 96 7.41 0.56 -6.09
N ILE A 97 7.59 1.86 -5.97
CA ILE A 97 6.66 2.86 -6.46
C ILE A 97 7.08 3.28 -7.85
N VAL A 98 6.15 3.25 -8.79
CA VAL A 98 6.38 3.63 -10.19
C VAL A 98 5.35 4.69 -10.57
N THR A 99 5.82 5.88 -10.90
CA THR A 99 4.99 6.98 -11.39
C THR A 99 4.94 6.94 -12.91
N ILE A 100 3.72 6.94 -13.46
CA ILE A 100 3.47 6.91 -14.90
C ILE A 100 2.79 8.20 -15.33
N LYS A 101 3.30 8.83 -16.40
CA LYS A 101 2.71 9.97 -17.08
C LYS A 101 2.81 9.78 -18.58
N ASN A 102 1.70 9.99 -19.29
CA ASN A 102 1.63 9.83 -20.76
C ASN A 102 2.18 8.48 -21.23
N TRP A 103 1.79 7.39 -20.56
CA TRP A 103 2.20 6.01 -20.86
C TRP A 103 3.67 5.68 -20.55
N GLU A 104 4.46 6.65 -20.07
CA GLU A 104 5.89 6.51 -19.78
C GLU A 104 6.15 6.47 -18.27
N VAL A 105 7.14 5.68 -17.88
CA VAL A 105 7.65 5.67 -16.51
C VAL A 105 8.52 6.91 -16.32
N VAL A 106 8.06 7.86 -15.53
CA VAL A 106 8.80 9.09 -15.22
C VAL A 106 9.63 8.97 -13.96
N GLU A 107 9.22 8.08 -13.03
CA GLU A 107 9.91 7.90 -11.77
C GLU A 107 9.73 6.46 -11.28
N LYS A 108 10.80 5.89 -10.71
CA LYS A 108 10.77 4.56 -10.11
C LYS A 108 11.74 4.51 -8.94
N TYR A 109 11.24 4.18 -7.76
CA TYR A 109 12.06 4.05 -6.55
C TYR A 109 11.50 2.99 -5.61
N LYS A 110 12.36 2.47 -4.74
CA LYS A 110 11.96 1.57 -3.68
C LYS A 110 11.41 2.38 -2.51
N ALA A 111 10.28 1.95 -1.94
CA ALA A 111 9.75 2.55 -0.73
C ALA A 111 10.72 2.29 0.44
N GLU A 112 11.12 3.35 1.13
CA GLU A 112 12.04 3.28 2.27
C GLU A 112 11.26 3.43 3.57
N ILE A 113 11.52 2.54 4.52
CA ILE A 113 10.89 2.57 5.83
C ILE A 113 11.37 3.82 6.58
N PRO A 114 10.47 4.72 7.01
CA PRO A 114 10.85 5.92 7.73
C PRO A 114 11.28 5.58 9.17
N ASP A 115 11.99 6.50 9.83
CA ASP A 115 12.32 6.35 11.25
C ASP A 115 11.17 6.81 12.17
N LEU A 116 10.29 7.65 11.63
CA LEU A 116 9.15 8.20 12.36
C LEU A 116 7.89 8.19 11.48
N VAL A 117 6.76 7.82 12.07
CA VAL A 117 5.43 8.10 11.53
C VAL A 117 4.96 9.42 12.11
N PRO A 118 4.66 10.44 11.26
CA PRO A 118 4.21 11.74 11.73
C PRO A 118 2.91 11.68 12.53
N GLU A 119 2.65 12.75 13.28
CA GLU A 119 1.39 12.91 14.02
C GLU A 119 0.18 13.01 13.09
N GLY A 120 -0.99 12.58 13.61
CA GLY A 120 -2.26 12.64 12.89
C GLY A 120 -2.42 11.58 11.79
N ILE A 121 -1.57 10.56 11.76
CA ILE A 121 -1.68 9.43 10.83
C ILE A 121 -2.24 8.20 11.52
N LEU A 122 -1.76 7.93 12.74
CA LEU A 122 -2.14 6.76 13.52
C LEU A 122 -2.60 7.17 14.92
N LYS A 123 -3.60 6.48 15.43
CA LYS A 123 -4.04 6.58 16.83
C LYS A 123 -3.17 5.73 17.74
N CYS A 124 -2.95 6.21 18.96
CA CYS A 124 -2.27 5.42 19.97
C CYS A 124 -3.14 4.22 20.41
N PRO A 125 -2.59 3.02 20.62
CA PRO A 125 -3.33 1.88 21.13
C PRO A 125 -3.77 2.06 22.59
N ASN A 126 -3.14 2.96 23.33
CA ASN A 126 -3.43 3.24 24.72
C ASN A 126 -4.42 4.40 24.86
N GLN A 127 -5.67 4.11 25.19
CA GLN A 127 -6.72 5.13 25.39
C GLN A 127 -6.42 6.09 26.58
N ALA A 128 -5.55 5.71 27.51
CA ALA A 128 -5.09 6.59 28.58
C ALA A 128 -3.85 7.42 28.19
N CYS A 129 -3.47 7.42 26.92
CA CYS A 129 -2.39 8.26 26.42
C CYS A 129 -2.83 9.72 26.36
N ILE A 130 -1.91 10.66 26.64
CA ILE A 130 -2.16 12.11 26.53
C ILE A 130 -2.68 12.53 25.14
N THR A 131 -2.42 11.73 24.11
CA THR A 131 -2.91 11.98 22.75
C THR A 131 -4.44 11.82 22.58
N TYR A 132 -5.12 11.33 23.61
CA TYR A 132 -6.59 11.28 23.70
C TYR A 132 -7.17 12.36 24.61
N ASP A 133 -6.32 13.13 25.28
CA ASP A 133 -6.76 14.23 26.13
C ASP A 133 -7.24 15.38 25.23
N GLY A 134 -8.53 15.72 25.31
CA GLY A 134 -9.11 16.79 24.49
C GLY A 134 -8.63 18.20 24.89
N HIS A 135 -7.92 18.35 26.02
CA HIS A 135 -7.33 19.61 26.48
C HIS A 135 -5.91 19.82 25.95
N GLU A 136 -5.25 18.75 25.51
CA GLU A 136 -3.90 18.80 24.98
C GLU A 136 -3.91 18.70 23.44
N PRO A 137 -3.37 19.70 22.71
CA PRO A 137 -3.41 19.72 21.25
C PRO A 137 -2.33 18.82 20.63
N VAL A 138 -2.13 17.63 21.17
CA VAL A 138 -1.11 16.68 20.70
C VAL A 138 -1.73 15.46 20.05
N LYS A 139 -1.17 15.04 18.93
CA LYS A 139 -1.57 13.83 18.23
C LYS A 139 -0.48 12.76 18.33
N ALA A 140 -0.88 11.50 18.27
CA ALA A 140 0.04 10.40 18.37
C ALA A 140 1.11 10.44 17.27
N LYS A 141 2.36 10.22 17.68
CA LYS A 141 3.55 10.13 16.83
C LYS A 141 4.30 8.85 17.19
N PHE A 142 4.82 8.15 16.20
CA PHE A 142 5.42 6.84 16.44
C PHE A 142 6.86 6.80 15.94
N ARG A 143 7.72 6.17 16.73
CA ARG A 143 9.03 5.73 16.31
C ARG A 143 8.93 4.38 15.64
N VAL A 144 9.61 4.22 14.52
CA VAL A 144 9.73 2.95 13.82
C VAL A 144 11.00 2.24 14.30
N ASN A 145 10.82 1.19 15.07
CA ASN A 145 11.91 0.34 15.53
C ASN A 145 12.04 -0.86 14.58
N ARG A 146 13.27 -1.16 14.17
CA ARG A 146 13.60 -2.29 13.30
C ARG A 146 14.47 -3.24 14.11
N VAL A 147 13.98 -4.46 14.28
CA VAL A 147 14.73 -5.54 14.93
C VAL A 147 14.67 -6.72 13.98
N ASP A 148 15.81 -7.05 13.39
CA ASP A 148 15.92 -8.04 12.33
C ASP A 148 14.96 -7.75 11.18
N ASP A 149 14.06 -8.67 10.83
CA ASP A 149 13.04 -8.50 9.79
C ASP A 149 11.70 -7.97 10.33
N THR A 150 11.63 -7.64 11.62
CA THR A 150 10.41 -7.14 12.26
C THR A 150 10.41 -5.62 12.41
N ILE A 151 9.26 -5.02 12.14
CA ILE A 151 9.00 -3.59 12.34
C ILE A 151 8.01 -3.45 13.49
N SER A 152 8.35 -2.63 14.47
CA SER A 152 7.43 -2.23 15.53
C SER A 152 7.28 -0.71 15.59
N LEU A 153 6.06 -0.26 15.86
CA LEU A 153 5.72 1.16 15.97
C LEU A 153 5.47 1.50 17.42
N GLN A 154 6.32 2.35 18.01
CA GLN A 154 6.24 2.75 19.40
C GLN A 154 5.74 4.18 19.53
N CYS A 155 4.67 4.39 20.30
CA CYS A 155 4.18 5.72 20.61
C CYS A 155 5.23 6.53 21.38
N LEU A 156 5.57 7.74 20.90
CA LEU A 156 6.57 8.60 21.53
C LEU A 156 6.10 9.21 22.85
N TYR A 157 4.79 9.24 23.12
CA TYR A 157 4.23 9.83 24.34
C TYR A 157 4.13 8.82 25.48
N CYS A 158 3.57 7.64 25.25
CA CYS A 158 3.34 6.66 26.32
C CYS A 158 4.22 5.42 26.21
N GLY A 159 5.07 5.30 25.18
CA GLY A 159 5.99 4.19 24.99
C GLY A 159 5.35 2.87 24.58
N ARG A 160 4.01 2.79 24.42
CA ARG A 160 3.32 1.55 24.03
C ARG A 160 3.53 1.26 22.55
N ASN A 161 3.79 0.00 22.21
CA ASN A 161 3.89 -0.45 20.83
C ASN A 161 2.49 -0.70 20.26
N LEU A 162 2.35 -0.51 18.93
CA LEU A 162 1.19 -1.01 18.21
C LEU A 162 1.24 -2.54 18.13
N GLU A 163 0.07 -3.15 18.31
CA GLU A 163 -0.11 -4.59 18.19
C GLU A 163 -1.06 -4.91 17.02
N GLY A 164 -0.70 -5.89 16.20
CA GLY A 164 -1.52 -6.30 15.05
C GLY A 164 -1.40 -5.38 13.84
N SER A 165 -2.50 -5.22 13.09
CA SER A 165 -2.48 -4.47 11.83
C SER A 165 -2.49 -2.96 12.07
N ILE A 166 -1.59 -2.25 11.40
CA ILE A 166 -1.54 -0.78 11.37
C ILE A 166 -2.87 -0.15 10.90
N LEU A 167 -3.65 -0.86 10.09
CA LEU A 167 -4.92 -0.38 9.54
C LEU A 167 -5.98 -0.09 10.62
N GLN A 168 -5.88 -0.73 11.78
CA GLN A 168 -6.80 -0.52 12.91
C GLN A 168 -6.60 0.84 13.56
N TYR A 169 -5.42 1.43 13.41
CA TYR A 169 -5.00 2.65 14.09
C TYR A 169 -4.96 3.87 13.15
N LEU A 170 -5.38 3.74 11.89
CA LEU A 170 -5.46 4.88 10.97
C LEU A 170 -6.51 5.90 11.46
N GLU A 171 -6.11 7.19 11.47
CA GLU A 171 -7.01 8.33 11.72
C GLU A 171 -7.88 8.67 10.50
#